data_7a5a45a33ccf78fddfbbe4eef3b164e0
#
_entry.id   7a5a45a33ccf78fddfbbe4eef3b164e0
#
_cell.length_a   1.000
_cell.length_b   1.000
_cell.length_c   1.000
_cell.angle_alpha   90.00
_cell.angle_beta   90.00
_cell.angle_gamma   90.00
#
_symmetry.space_group_name_H-M   'P 1'
#
loop_
_entity.id
_entity.type
_entity.pdbx_description
1 polymer ?
#
loop_
_entity_poly.entity_id
_entity_poly.type
_entity_poly.pdbx_seq_one_letter_code
_entity_poly.pdbx_strand_id
1 'polypeptide(L)'
;SGSSAVTDILAEIDGCSARDGDFEFVFLHCPNGVFDLEDKLLHGNNAIRSDEALHSFLGTMKQLCTKKYWWVGHYNEHVGPGFYDLCLRFVDELTFSRPNYYWYWQENTNARMFVELCIRKIVWLLTMKKVLLRKPRTYYDTMLSIPTEEEFYSAASRFISGVMDEIGLQEHNIVLDQLLLPHNLFRVDNYFGDELRVFEVSRDPRDVFIQNKYVWRSRNNAVVFPTDAEEFAQFYRRLRGSERPSGSAKVLKLQFEDLIYNYDASMERIYAFLGVTKAQHSAPRTHFDPAKSIQNTQLFRANEQYAREAEIIAELLPEYIYDFPYERVPDPEKSF
;
A
#
# COMPACT_ATOMS: atom_id res chain seq x y z
N SER A 1 -7.29 6.17 -9.29
CA SER A 1 -5.98 6.60 -9.81
C SER A 1 -5.79 6.28 -11.30
N GLY A 2 -6.19 5.13 -11.78
CA GLY A 2 -5.95 4.64 -13.15
C GLY A 2 -4.87 3.56 -13.21
N SER A 3 -4.36 3.07 -12.09
CA SER A 3 -3.38 1.97 -12.03
C SER A 3 -3.92 0.70 -12.68
N SER A 4 -5.19 0.37 -12.46
CA SER A 4 -5.84 -0.79 -13.09
C SER A 4 -5.72 -0.80 -14.62
N ALA A 5 -5.73 0.38 -15.27
CA ALA A 5 -5.53 0.47 -16.72
C ALA A 5 -4.14 -0.05 -17.15
N VAL A 6 -3.10 0.22 -16.36
CA VAL A 6 -1.76 -0.30 -16.62
C VAL A 6 -1.68 -1.78 -16.30
N THR A 7 -2.31 -2.23 -15.21
CA THR A 7 -2.41 -3.66 -14.88
C THR A 7 -3.07 -4.46 -16.02
N ASP A 8 -4.16 -3.93 -16.56
CA ASP A 8 -4.87 -4.52 -17.71
C ASP A 8 -3.99 -4.57 -18.98
N ILE A 9 -3.28 -3.45 -19.27
CA ILE A 9 -2.32 -3.42 -20.41
C ILE A 9 -1.21 -4.46 -20.21
N LEU A 10 -0.65 -4.57 -19.00
CA LEU A 10 0.42 -5.53 -18.74
C LEU A 10 -0.06 -6.99 -18.83
N ALA A 11 -1.33 -7.25 -18.51
CA ALA A 11 -1.94 -8.58 -18.69
C ALA A 11 -2.07 -9.01 -20.17
N GLU A 12 -1.97 -8.06 -21.11
CA GLU A 12 -1.99 -8.31 -22.55
C GLU A 12 -0.60 -8.66 -23.13
N ILE A 13 0.48 -8.51 -22.34
CA ILE A 13 1.87 -8.70 -22.77
C ILE A 13 2.34 -10.12 -22.40
N ASP A 14 2.90 -10.82 -23.36
CA ASP A 14 3.44 -12.16 -23.16
C ASP A 14 4.53 -12.17 -22.07
N GLY A 15 4.45 -13.13 -21.17
CA GLY A 15 5.38 -13.26 -20.06
C GLY A 15 5.09 -12.34 -18.87
N CYS A 16 3.99 -11.57 -18.90
CA CYS A 16 3.46 -10.86 -17.75
C CYS A 16 2.22 -11.58 -17.18
N SER A 17 2.12 -11.66 -15.86
CA SER A 17 0.96 -12.22 -15.19
C SER A 17 0.42 -11.22 -14.17
N ALA A 18 -0.74 -10.64 -14.46
CA ALA A 18 -1.54 -9.89 -13.52
C ALA A 18 -2.48 -10.87 -12.81
N ARG A 19 -2.09 -11.29 -11.62
CA ARG A 19 -2.93 -12.17 -10.81
C ARG A 19 -3.92 -11.33 -10.03
N ASP A 20 -5.20 -11.70 -10.08
CA ASP A 20 -6.27 -11.08 -9.28
C ASP A 20 -6.30 -9.54 -9.42
N GLY A 21 -6.63 -9.04 -10.60
CA GLY A 21 -6.53 -7.61 -10.99
C GLY A 21 -7.11 -6.55 -10.01
N ASP A 22 -7.94 -6.97 -9.04
CA ASP A 22 -8.49 -6.12 -7.99
C ASP A 22 -7.78 -6.29 -6.64
N PHE A 23 -6.75 -7.13 -6.53
CA PHE A 23 -6.03 -7.36 -5.29
C PHE A 23 -4.90 -6.36 -5.10
N GLU A 24 -4.92 -5.67 -3.96
CA GLU A 24 -3.92 -4.66 -3.61
C GLU A 24 -2.86 -5.23 -2.67
N PHE A 25 -1.58 -5.09 -3.05
CA PHE A 25 -0.44 -5.55 -2.27
C PHE A 25 0.09 -4.43 -1.37
N VAL A 26 -0.36 -4.37 -0.13
CA VAL A 26 -0.08 -3.24 0.76
C VAL A 26 0.95 -3.53 1.86
N PHE A 27 1.49 -4.73 1.96
CA PHE A 27 2.33 -5.16 3.08
C PHE A 27 3.60 -4.34 3.29
N LEU A 28 4.07 -3.63 2.25
CA LEU A 28 5.21 -2.71 2.37
C LEU A 28 4.81 -1.40 3.04
N HIS A 29 3.70 -0.79 2.63
CA HIS A 29 3.36 0.59 2.95
C HIS A 29 2.12 0.75 3.86
N CYS A 30 1.42 -0.34 4.21
CA CYS A 30 0.33 -0.25 5.17
C CYS A 30 0.85 0.18 6.55
N PRO A 31 -0.01 0.73 7.43
CA PRO A 31 0.38 1.02 8.80
C PRO A 31 1.02 -0.19 9.48
N ASN A 32 2.16 0.00 10.08
CA ASN A 32 3.05 -1.03 10.61
C ASN A 32 3.54 -2.06 9.56
N GLY A 33 3.57 -1.70 8.28
CA GLY A 33 4.20 -2.46 7.22
C GLY A 33 5.73 -2.36 7.27
N VAL A 34 6.39 -2.85 6.20
CA VAL A 34 7.85 -2.89 6.14
C VAL A 34 8.47 -1.49 6.21
N PHE A 35 7.85 -0.49 5.55
CA PHE A 35 8.38 0.89 5.55
C PHE A 35 8.24 1.57 6.91
N ASP A 36 7.16 1.32 7.65
CA ASP A 36 7.02 1.80 9.03
C ASP A 36 8.04 1.10 9.94
N LEU A 37 8.33 -0.17 9.68
CA LEU A 37 9.33 -0.92 10.43
C LEU A 37 10.74 -0.36 10.16
N GLU A 38 11.08 -0.02 8.90
CA GLU A 38 12.31 0.71 8.55
C GLU A 38 12.44 1.99 9.35
N ASP A 39 11.41 2.85 9.30
CA ASP A 39 11.43 4.15 9.99
C ASP A 39 11.57 4.00 11.51
N LYS A 40 11.00 2.95 12.09
CA LYS A 40 11.07 2.69 13.53
C LYS A 40 12.41 2.06 13.95
N LEU A 41 13.00 1.18 13.14
CA LEU A 41 14.22 0.45 13.50
C LEU A 41 15.49 1.19 13.11
N LEU A 42 15.50 1.94 11.99
CA LEU A 42 16.69 2.67 11.54
C LEU A 42 16.74 4.12 12.04
N HIS A 43 15.57 4.73 12.36
CA HIS A 43 15.50 6.13 12.74
C HIS A 43 14.95 6.32 14.15
N GLY A 44 15.85 6.63 15.10
CA GLY A 44 15.47 6.94 16.51
C GLY A 44 15.03 5.71 17.30
N ASN A 45 15.66 4.57 17.08
CA ASN A 45 15.37 3.31 17.73
C ASN A 45 15.83 3.22 19.18
N ASN A 46 15.15 2.41 19.98
CA ASN A 46 15.53 1.95 21.32
C ASN A 46 14.83 0.61 21.65
N ALA A 47 15.18 0.01 22.80
CA ALA A 47 14.66 -1.31 23.17
C ALA A 47 13.14 -1.42 23.18
N ILE A 48 12.42 -0.40 23.70
CA ILE A 48 10.95 -0.39 23.75
C ILE A 48 10.36 -0.21 22.36
N ARG A 49 10.93 0.72 21.58
CA ARG A 49 10.47 1.03 20.23
C ARG A 49 10.67 -0.15 19.28
N SER A 50 11.80 -0.87 19.40
CA SER A 50 12.03 -2.07 18.58
C SER A 50 11.05 -3.19 18.91
N ASP A 51 10.81 -3.45 20.19
CA ASP A 51 9.84 -4.45 20.64
C ASP A 51 8.43 -4.15 20.12
N GLU A 52 7.95 -2.92 20.32
CA GLU A 52 6.65 -2.46 19.82
C GLU A 52 6.55 -2.58 18.30
N ALA A 53 7.59 -2.14 17.56
CA ALA A 53 7.59 -2.14 16.11
C ALA A 53 7.45 -3.56 15.53
N LEU A 54 8.22 -4.53 16.05
CA LEU A 54 8.18 -5.91 15.58
C LEU A 54 6.84 -6.59 15.92
N HIS A 55 6.30 -6.36 17.13
CA HIS A 55 4.99 -6.89 17.50
C HIS A 55 3.85 -6.27 16.67
N SER A 56 3.88 -4.96 16.43
CA SER A 56 2.89 -4.27 15.61
C SER A 56 2.93 -4.74 14.16
N PHE A 57 4.13 -4.93 13.60
CA PHE A 57 4.30 -5.51 12.27
C PHE A 57 3.66 -6.91 12.18
N LEU A 58 4.04 -7.83 13.08
CA LEU A 58 3.47 -9.18 13.09
C LEU A 58 1.95 -9.17 13.29
N GLY A 59 1.44 -8.29 14.15
CA GLY A 59 0.00 -8.13 14.37
C GLY A 59 -0.74 -7.70 13.11
N THR A 60 -0.21 -6.74 12.37
CA THR A 60 -0.78 -6.27 11.09
C THR A 60 -0.69 -7.34 10.02
N MET A 61 0.46 -8.00 9.85
CA MET A 61 0.63 -9.07 8.86
C MET A 61 -0.32 -10.24 9.14
N LYS A 62 -0.52 -10.59 10.41
CA LYS A 62 -1.49 -11.63 10.79
C LYS A 62 -2.93 -11.26 10.43
N GLN A 63 -3.30 -9.98 10.56
CA GLN A 63 -4.62 -9.51 10.13
C GLN A 63 -4.76 -9.61 8.61
N LEU A 64 -3.75 -9.22 7.85
CA LEU A 64 -3.74 -9.34 6.39
C LEU A 64 -3.91 -10.78 5.92
N CYS A 65 -3.40 -11.78 6.65
CA CYS A 65 -3.50 -13.19 6.27
C CYS A 65 -4.93 -13.69 6.15
N THR A 66 -5.78 -13.39 7.14
CA THR A 66 -7.08 -14.07 7.32
C THR A 66 -8.28 -13.16 7.36
N LYS A 67 -8.08 -11.85 7.46
CA LYS A 67 -9.16 -10.86 7.59
C LYS A 67 -8.91 -9.71 6.65
N LYS A 68 -9.98 -9.00 6.30
CA LYS A 68 -9.83 -7.68 5.70
C LYS A 68 -9.23 -6.72 6.73
N TYR A 69 -8.13 -6.11 6.34
CA TYR A 69 -7.58 -4.93 6.98
C TYR A 69 -7.88 -3.75 6.07
N TRP A 70 -8.80 -2.84 6.45
CA TRP A 70 -9.47 -1.91 5.56
C TRP A 70 -10.30 -2.65 4.51
N TRP A 71 -9.92 -2.49 3.23
CA TRP A 71 -10.49 -3.18 2.07
C TRP A 71 -9.64 -4.34 1.55
N VAL A 72 -8.42 -4.49 2.05
CA VAL A 72 -7.48 -5.57 1.67
C VAL A 72 -7.39 -6.64 2.75
N GLY A 73 -6.86 -7.80 2.40
CA GLY A 73 -6.67 -8.94 3.31
C GLY A 73 -6.67 -10.25 2.55
N HIS A 74 -6.90 -11.36 3.28
CA HIS A 74 -6.91 -12.70 2.67
C HIS A 74 -5.60 -13.06 1.95
N TYR A 75 -4.45 -12.58 2.46
CA TYR A 75 -3.13 -12.88 1.87
C TYR A 75 -2.84 -14.38 1.80
N ASN A 76 -3.42 -15.21 2.69
CA ASN A 76 -3.29 -16.67 2.58
C ASN A 76 -3.88 -17.25 1.28
N GLU A 77 -4.86 -16.56 0.69
CA GLU A 77 -5.51 -16.97 -0.56
C GLU A 77 -4.81 -16.37 -1.79
N HIS A 78 -4.42 -15.11 -1.70
CA HIS A 78 -3.86 -14.34 -2.83
C HIS A 78 -2.34 -14.46 -2.96
N VAL A 79 -1.61 -14.49 -1.85
CA VAL A 79 -0.16 -14.69 -1.81
C VAL A 79 0.17 -16.16 -1.64
N GLY A 80 -0.30 -16.76 -0.53
CA GLY A 80 -0.09 -18.16 -0.19
C GLY A 80 -0.09 -18.39 1.32
N PRO A 81 -0.29 -19.64 1.77
CA PRO A 81 -0.35 -19.97 3.18
C PRO A 81 0.96 -19.73 3.94
N GLY A 82 2.10 -19.68 3.24
CA GLY A 82 3.43 -19.43 3.80
C GLY A 82 3.72 -17.97 4.13
N PHE A 83 2.86 -17.01 3.73
CA PHE A 83 3.11 -15.58 3.91
C PHE A 83 3.42 -15.20 5.37
N TYR A 84 2.65 -15.71 6.34
CA TYR A 84 2.89 -15.37 7.75
C TYR A 84 4.20 -15.97 8.29
N ASP A 85 4.59 -17.16 7.84
CA ASP A 85 5.87 -17.76 8.19
C ASP A 85 7.06 -16.98 7.64
N LEU A 86 6.90 -16.36 6.46
CA LEU A 86 7.86 -15.39 5.93
C LEU A 86 7.99 -14.18 6.84
N CYS A 87 6.87 -13.63 7.32
CA CYS A 87 6.89 -12.52 8.28
C CYS A 87 7.60 -12.88 9.58
N LEU A 88 7.36 -14.07 10.10
CA LEU A 88 8.03 -14.55 11.32
C LEU A 88 9.55 -14.68 11.10
N ARG A 89 9.98 -15.24 9.98
CA ARG A 89 11.42 -15.35 9.62
C ARG A 89 12.07 -13.97 9.48
N PHE A 90 11.40 -13.04 8.81
CA PHE A 90 11.88 -11.67 8.68
C PHE A 90 12.10 -11.00 10.04
N VAL A 91 11.15 -11.13 10.95
CA VAL A 91 11.27 -10.62 12.32
C VAL A 91 12.38 -11.32 13.10
N ASP A 92 12.52 -12.64 12.95
CA ASP A 92 13.61 -13.40 13.60
C ASP A 92 14.99 -12.94 13.12
N GLU A 93 15.16 -12.70 11.82
CA GLU A 93 16.41 -12.18 11.25
C GLU A 93 16.76 -10.78 11.78
N LEU A 94 15.77 -9.92 12.03
CA LEU A 94 15.97 -8.59 12.60
C LEU A 94 16.15 -8.60 14.12
N THR A 95 15.79 -9.68 14.79
CA THR A 95 15.83 -9.77 16.26
C THR A 95 17.23 -10.11 16.75
N PHE A 96 17.89 -9.14 17.39
CA PHE A 96 19.21 -9.37 18.00
C PHE A 96 19.14 -10.25 19.25
N SER A 97 18.12 -10.08 20.10
CA SER A 97 17.98 -10.80 21.36
C SER A 97 16.53 -10.90 21.81
N ARG A 98 16.19 -12.03 22.45
CA ARG A 98 14.89 -12.24 23.12
C ARG A 98 15.12 -12.42 24.62
N PRO A 99 15.27 -11.30 25.37
CA PRO A 99 15.48 -11.39 26.81
C PRO A 99 14.21 -11.90 27.49
N ASN A 100 14.39 -12.86 28.39
CA ASN A 100 13.30 -13.44 29.16
C ASN A 100 12.95 -12.57 30.37
N TYR A 101 12.54 -11.35 30.15
CA TYR A 101 12.06 -10.44 31.17
C TYR A 101 10.89 -9.59 30.64
N TYR A 102 10.31 -8.80 31.52
CA TYR A 102 9.01 -8.19 31.35
C TYR A 102 9.06 -6.67 31.30
N TRP A 103 8.52 -6.05 30.23
CA TRP A 103 8.46 -4.59 30.08
C TRP A 103 7.12 -3.98 30.51
N TYR A 104 6.00 -4.61 30.15
CA TYR A 104 4.64 -4.00 30.21
C TYR A 104 3.68 -4.82 31.07
N TRP A 105 4.11 -5.31 32.24
CA TRP A 105 3.24 -6.14 33.10
C TRP A 105 1.93 -5.44 33.50
N GLN A 106 1.90 -4.09 33.52
CA GLN A 106 0.74 -3.29 33.90
C GLN A 106 -0.32 -3.24 32.81
N GLU A 107 0.09 -3.32 31.55
CA GLU A 107 -0.78 -3.19 30.38
C GLU A 107 -1.29 -4.53 29.88
N ASN A 108 -0.54 -5.60 30.12
CA ASN A 108 -0.88 -6.95 29.70
C ASN A 108 -1.50 -7.81 30.83
N THR A 109 -2.31 -7.20 31.69
CA THR A 109 -2.99 -7.93 32.77
C THR A 109 -4.05 -8.87 32.20
N ASN A 110 -3.82 -10.17 32.27
CA ASN A 110 -4.82 -11.18 31.95
C ASN A 110 -5.67 -11.53 33.21
N ALA A 111 -6.77 -12.28 33.01
CA ALA A 111 -7.69 -12.62 34.09
C ALA A 111 -6.98 -13.37 35.25
N ARG A 112 -6.04 -14.28 34.96
CA ARG A 112 -5.26 -15.00 35.96
C ARG A 112 -4.42 -14.04 36.81
N MET A 113 -3.72 -13.11 36.17
CA MET A 113 -2.89 -12.13 36.84
C MET A 113 -3.72 -11.18 37.70
N PHE A 114 -4.91 -10.79 37.22
CA PHE A 114 -5.85 -9.98 37.99
C PHE A 114 -6.25 -10.70 39.31
N VAL A 115 -6.57 -11.98 39.25
CA VAL A 115 -6.88 -12.81 40.43
C VAL A 115 -5.68 -12.84 41.38
N GLU A 116 -4.46 -13.08 40.89
CA GLU A 116 -3.24 -13.08 41.69
C GLU A 116 -3.00 -11.71 42.38
N LEU A 117 -3.26 -10.61 41.69
CA LEU A 117 -3.19 -9.24 42.27
C LEU A 117 -4.24 -9.03 43.36
N CYS A 118 -5.46 -9.52 43.17
CA CYS A 118 -6.51 -9.50 44.19
C CYS A 118 -6.11 -10.31 45.45
N ILE A 119 -5.64 -11.53 45.27
CA ILE A 119 -5.15 -12.37 46.37
C ILE A 119 -4.01 -11.65 47.13
N ARG A 120 -3.06 -11.09 46.43
CA ARG A 120 -1.98 -10.31 47.01
C ARG A 120 -2.49 -9.15 47.87
N LYS A 121 -3.48 -8.42 47.38
CA LYS A 121 -4.09 -7.29 48.11
C LYS A 121 -4.84 -7.77 49.35
N ILE A 122 -5.55 -8.89 49.24
CA ILE A 122 -6.26 -9.50 50.41
C ILE A 122 -5.27 -9.95 51.48
N VAL A 123 -4.22 -10.69 51.14
CA VAL A 123 -3.16 -11.09 52.09
C VAL A 123 -2.52 -9.90 52.77
N TRP A 124 -2.20 -8.84 52.03
CA TRP A 124 -1.63 -7.65 52.56
C TRP A 124 -2.56 -6.94 53.55
N LEU A 125 -3.87 -6.92 53.28
CA LEU A 125 -4.87 -6.36 54.20
C LEU A 125 -5.05 -7.24 55.46
N LEU A 126 -5.22 -8.56 55.28
CA LEU A 126 -5.41 -9.50 56.39
C LEU A 126 -4.21 -9.54 57.33
N THR A 127 -3.02 -9.35 56.84
CA THR A 127 -1.78 -9.29 57.64
C THR A 127 -1.47 -7.91 58.20
N MET A 128 -2.44 -7.02 58.22
CA MET A 128 -2.24 -5.62 58.66
C MET A 128 -1.03 -4.95 58.00
N LYS A 129 -0.88 -5.18 56.66
CA LYS A 129 0.22 -4.66 55.84
C LYS A 129 1.61 -5.20 56.11
N LYS A 130 1.74 -6.27 56.90
CA LYS A 130 3.02 -6.87 57.26
C LYS A 130 3.60 -7.80 56.22
N VAL A 131 2.76 -8.48 55.43
CA VAL A 131 3.18 -9.40 54.42
C VAL A 131 2.84 -8.90 53.01
N LEU A 132 3.86 -8.67 52.19
CA LEU A 132 3.73 -8.27 50.82
C LEU A 132 4.19 -9.42 49.89
N LEU A 133 3.24 -10.14 49.30
CA LEU A 133 3.56 -11.13 48.28
C LEU A 133 4.23 -10.51 47.08
N ARG A 134 5.13 -11.24 46.40
CA ARG A 134 5.73 -10.77 45.13
C ARG A 134 4.64 -10.46 44.10
N LYS A 135 4.86 -9.45 43.27
CA LYS A 135 4.01 -9.20 42.14
C LYS A 135 4.07 -10.41 41.18
N PRO A 136 2.92 -10.80 40.59
CA PRO A 136 2.94 -11.83 39.57
C PRO A 136 3.84 -11.38 38.42
N ARG A 137 4.60 -12.29 37.84
CA ARG A 137 5.44 -12.06 36.67
C ARG A 137 4.74 -12.64 35.47
N THR A 138 4.48 -11.82 34.48
CA THR A 138 4.03 -12.28 33.17
C THR A 138 5.25 -12.32 32.26
N TYR A 139 5.51 -13.44 31.65
CA TYR A 139 6.52 -13.52 30.63
C TYR A 139 5.94 -12.89 29.36
N TYR A 140 6.66 -11.95 28.81
CA TYR A 140 6.36 -11.32 27.54
C TYR A 140 7.51 -11.64 26.59
N ASP A 141 7.19 -11.99 25.36
CA ASP A 141 8.19 -12.27 24.33
C ASP A 141 8.78 -10.93 23.84
N THR A 142 9.75 -10.42 24.59
CA THR A 142 10.41 -9.18 24.25
C THR A 142 11.41 -9.40 23.12
N MET A 143 11.31 -8.61 22.07
CA MET A 143 12.18 -8.65 20.91
C MET A 143 13.04 -7.38 20.84
N LEU A 144 14.35 -7.51 21.05
CA LEU A 144 15.29 -6.40 20.89
C LEU A 144 15.91 -6.44 19.51
N SER A 145 15.82 -5.31 18.79
CA SER A 145 16.32 -5.17 17.43
C SER A 145 16.95 -3.79 17.25
N ILE A 146 18.19 -3.75 16.86
CA ILE A 146 18.92 -2.53 16.47
C ILE A 146 19.77 -2.90 15.23
N PRO A 147 19.15 -3.13 14.08
CA PRO A 147 19.84 -3.52 12.87
C PRO A 147 20.62 -2.33 12.27
N THR A 148 21.70 -2.64 11.58
CA THR A 148 22.28 -1.70 10.61
C THR A 148 21.40 -1.59 9.37
N GLU A 149 21.61 -0.57 8.54
CA GLU A 149 20.90 -0.43 7.24
C GLU A 149 21.11 -1.68 6.37
N GLU A 150 22.35 -2.18 6.28
CA GLU A 150 22.69 -3.36 5.49
C GLU A 150 21.94 -4.61 5.98
N GLU A 151 21.90 -4.86 7.28
CA GLU A 151 21.16 -5.97 7.87
C GLU A 151 19.66 -5.87 7.59
N PHE A 152 19.10 -4.68 7.76
CA PHE A 152 17.69 -4.43 7.52
C PHE A 152 17.29 -4.67 6.06
N TYR A 153 17.99 -4.00 5.12
CA TYR A 153 17.63 -4.12 3.70
C TYR A 153 17.92 -5.51 3.13
N SER A 154 18.97 -6.20 3.61
CA SER A 154 19.21 -7.60 3.24
C SER A 154 18.10 -8.52 3.72
N ALA A 155 17.62 -8.36 4.94
CA ALA A 155 16.49 -9.15 5.48
C ALA A 155 15.19 -8.80 4.74
N ALA A 156 14.93 -7.52 4.46
CA ALA A 156 13.75 -7.07 3.74
C ALA A 156 13.73 -7.59 2.29
N SER A 157 14.87 -7.59 1.59
CA SER A 157 14.99 -8.13 0.24
C SER A 157 14.69 -9.63 0.22
N ARG A 158 15.22 -10.41 1.17
CA ARG A 158 14.90 -11.84 1.31
C ARG A 158 13.43 -12.09 1.60
N PHE A 159 12.83 -11.27 2.47
CA PHE A 159 11.41 -11.34 2.77
C PHE A 159 10.56 -11.08 1.53
N ILE A 160 10.84 -10.01 0.78
CA ILE A 160 10.13 -9.66 -0.45
C ILE A 160 10.28 -10.76 -1.50
N SER A 161 11.51 -11.26 -1.73
CA SER A 161 11.74 -12.37 -2.66
C SER A 161 10.96 -13.63 -2.25
N GLY A 162 10.95 -13.96 -0.96
CA GLY A 162 10.13 -15.07 -0.45
C GLY A 162 8.63 -14.88 -0.68
N VAL A 163 8.12 -13.65 -0.57
CA VAL A 163 6.71 -13.35 -0.91
C VAL A 163 6.46 -13.55 -2.41
N MET A 164 7.37 -13.13 -3.28
CA MET A 164 7.25 -13.38 -4.72
C MET A 164 7.27 -14.87 -5.07
N ASP A 165 8.14 -15.64 -4.41
CA ASP A 165 8.20 -17.10 -4.56
C ASP A 165 6.90 -17.78 -4.10
N GLU A 166 6.32 -17.32 -3.00
CA GLU A 166 5.06 -17.87 -2.46
C GLU A 166 3.87 -17.59 -3.41
N ILE A 167 3.87 -16.45 -4.12
CA ILE A 167 2.90 -16.17 -5.18
C ILE A 167 3.00 -17.20 -6.33
N GLY A 168 4.16 -17.84 -6.51
CA GLY A 168 4.32 -19.01 -7.37
C GLY A 168 4.37 -18.71 -8.88
N LEU A 169 4.81 -17.53 -9.28
CA LEU A 169 4.92 -17.10 -10.68
C LEU A 169 6.38 -17.03 -11.14
N GLN A 170 7.18 -18.06 -10.85
CA GLN A 170 8.63 -18.08 -11.14
C GLN A 170 9.00 -17.99 -12.64
N GLU A 171 8.07 -18.26 -13.55
CA GLU A 171 8.31 -18.24 -14.99
C GLU A 171 7.82 -16.96 -15.69
N HIS A 172 7.21 -16.02 -14.95
CA HIS A 172 6.55 -14.84 -15.51
C HIS A 172 6.91 -13.58 -14.70
N ASN A 173 6.85 -12.43 -15.38
CA ASN A 173 6.88 -11.14 -14.66
C ASN A 173 5.58 -10.95 -13.91
N ILE A 174 5.68 -10.83 -12.60
CA ILE A 174 4.52 -10.63 -11.72
C ILE A 174 4.11 -9.16 -11.77
N VAL A 175 2.86 -8.90 -12.08
CA VAL A 175 2.26 -7.56 -12.00
C VAL A 175 1.50 -7.44 -10.69
N LEU A 176 1.92 -6.50 -9.85
CA LEU A 176 1.34 -6.25 -8.53
C LEU A 176 0.76 -4.84 -8.48
N ASP A 177 -0.53 -4.70 -8.22
CA ASP A 177 -1.13 -3.39 -7.99
C ASP A 177 -0.86 -2.92 -6.57
N GLN A 178 -0.57 -1.63 -6.42
CA GLN A 178 -0.40 -0.91 -5.14
C GLN A 178 0.74 -1.40 -4.23
N LEU A 179 1.72 -2.18 -4.72
CA LEU A 179 2.87 -2.58 -3.92
C LEU A 179 3.69 -1.37 -3.44
N LEU A 180 3.77 -0.35 -4.29
CA LEU A 180 4.47 0.91 -4.03
C LEU A 180 3.53 2.09 -4.29
N LEU A 181 3.64 3.14 -3.48
CA LEU A 181 2.90 4.38 -3.67
C LEU A 181 3.86 5.52 -4.05
N PRO A 182 3.39 6.57 -4.73
CA PRO A 182 4.21 7.74 -5.09
C PRO A 182 5.01 8.33 -3.90
N HIS A 183 4.45 8.24 -2.69
CA HIS A 183 5.08 8.70 -1.45
C HIS A 183 6.31 7.87 -1.03
N ASN A 184 6.44 6.63 -1.52
CA ASN A 184 7.46 5.67 -1.12
C ASN A 184 8.47 5.35 -2.22
N LEU A 185 8.34 5.94 -3.42
CA LEU A 185 9.22 5.62 -4.56
C LEU A 185 10.69 5.96 -4.33
N PHE A 186 11.00 6.88 -3.43
CA PHE A 186 12.37 7.19 -3.05
C PHE A 186 13.10 6.03 -2.36
N ARG A 187 12.37 5.00 -1.89
CA ARG A 187 12.90 3.81 -1.22
C ARG A 187 13.26 2.67 -2.19
N VAL A 188 12.83 2.76 -3.45
CA VAL A 188 12.88 1.65 -4.41
C VAL A 188 14.27 1.02 -4.54
N ASP A 189 15.31 1.85 -4.62
CA ASP A 189 16.68 1.38 -4.84
C ASP A 189 17.30 0.67 -3.63
N ASN A 190 16.73 0.86 -2.43
CA ASN A 190 17.17 0.17 -1.22
C ASN A 190 16.59 -1.24 -1.08
N TYR A 191 15.43 -1.49 -1.69
CA TYR A 191 14.68 -2.74 -1.51
C TYR A 191 14.73 -3.67 -2.72
N PHE A 192 14.92 -3.13 -3.93
CA PHE A 192 14.75 -3.86 -5.17
C PHE A 192 15.96 -3.74 -6.09
N GLY A 193 16.32 -4.84 -6.72
CA GLY A 193 17.33 -4.90 -7.77
C GLY A 193 16.85 -4.28 -9.10
N ASP A 194 17.61 -4.53 -10.16
CA ASP A 194 17.35 -3.95 -11.48
C ASP A 194 16.18 -4.61 -12.22
N GLU A 195 15.64 -5.69 -11.70
CA GLU A 195 14.49 -6.42 -12.24
C GLU A 195 13.17 -5.68 -12.05
N LEU A 196 13.07 -4.78 -11.07
CA LEU A 196 11.82 -4.05 -10.80
C LEU A 196 11.51 -3.02 -11.89
N ARG A 197 10.23 -2.95 -12.26
CA ARG A 197 9.65 -1.89 -13.08
C ARG A 197 8.42 -1.33 -12.39
N VAL A 198 8.39 -0.02 -12.18
CA VAL A 198 7.30 0.69 -11.50
C VAL A 198 6.60 1.62 -12.48
N PHE A 199 5.30 1.52 -12.56
CA PHE A 199 4.45 2.45 -13.29
C PHE A 199 3.73 3.37 -12.31
N GLU A 200 4.10 4.65 -12.31
CA GLU A 200 3.40 5.69 -11.56
C GLU A 200 2.36 6.33 -12.46
N VAL A 201 1.08 6.14 -12.13
CA VAL A 201 -0.03 6.64 -12.96
C VAL A 201 -0.68 7.84 -12.29
N SER A 202 -0.71 8.96 -12.99
CA SER A 202 -1.46 10.16 -12.62
C SER A 202 -2.75 10.29 -13.44
N ARG A 203 -3.69 11.10 -12.96
CA ARG A 203 -4.97 11.34 -13.59
C ARG A 203 -5.44 12.76 -13.32
N ASP A 204 -6.22 13.33 -14.23
CA ASP A 204 -6.81 14.67 -14.09
C ASP A 204 -7.61 14.77 -12.77
N PRO A 205 -7.30 15.73 -11.89
CA PRO A 205 -7.94 15.86 -10.60
C PRO A 205 -9.44 16.16 -10.67
N ARG A 206 -9.91 16.77 -11.76
CA ARG A 206 -11.35 17.03 -11.98
C ARG A 206 -12.11 15.69 -12.10
N ASP A 207 -11.59 14.76 -12.89
CA ASP A 207 -12.17 13.43 -13.06
C ASP A 207 -12.03 12.58 -11.77
N VAL A 208 -10.92 12.71 -11.06
CA VAL A 208 -10.74 12.06 -9.74
C VAL A 208 -11.79 12.53 -8.75
N PHE A 209 -12.06 13.84 -8.70
CA PHE A 209 -13.06 14.41 -7.78
C PHE A 209 -14.48 13.94 -8.11
N ILE A 210 -14.88 14.06 -9.40
CA ILE A 210 -16.22 13.66 -9.84
C ILE A 210 -16.44 12.16 -9.59
N GLN A 211 -15.45 11.33 -9.90
CA GLN A 211 -15.50 9.90 -9.64
C GLN A 211 -15.67 9.59 -8.15
N ASN A 212 -14.85 10.21 -7.29
CA ASN A 212 -14.89 10.02 -5.84
C ASN A 212 -16.25 10.44 -5.24
N LYS A 213 -16.72 11.64 -5.58
CA LYS A 213 -17.89 12.23 -4.98
C LYS A 213 -19.22 11.63 -5.47
N TYR A 214 -19.30 11.33 -6.76
CA TYR A 214 -20.57 11.00 -7.39
C TYR A 214 -20.65 9.53 -7.84
N VAL A 215 -19.62 9.02 -8.51
CA VAL A 215 -19.65 7.67 -9.08
C VAL A 215 -19.47 6.62 -7.98
N TRP A 216 -18.42 6.72 -7.18
CA TRP A 216 -18.15 5.74 -6.12
C TRP A 216 -19.21 5.78 -5.02
N ARG A 217 -19.61 6.97 -4.62
CA ARG A 217 -20.67 7.12 -3.62
C ARG A 217 -21.98 6.51 -4.07
N SER A 218 -22.40 6.69 -5.33
CA SER A 218 -23.64 6.09 -5.86
C SER A 218 -23.60 4.56 -5.88
N ARG A 219 -22.41 3.98 -5.99
CA ARG A 219 -22.16 2.53 -5.97
C ARG A 219 -21.87 1.98 -4.57
N ASN A 220 -22.05 2.79 -3.54
CA ASN A 220 -21.77 2.45 -2.14
C ASN A 220 -20.32 2.06 -1.86
N ASN A 221 -19.39 2.57 -2.67
CA ASN A 221 -17.95 2.41 -2.48
C ASN A 221 -17.42 3.47 -1.50
N ALA A 222 -16.21 3.24 -1.00
CA ALA A 222 -15.56 4.18 -0.09
C ALA A 222 -15.27 5.53 -0.80
N VAL A 223 -15.59 6.63 -0.10
CA VAL A 223 -15.23 7.99 -0.51
C VAL A 223 -13.98 8.38 0.27
N VAL A 224 -12.84 8.39 -0.41
CA VAL A 224 -11.52 8.56 0.23
C VAL A 224 -11.00 9.99 0.21
N PHE A 225 -11.57 10.86 -0.62
CA PHE A 225 -11.19 12.27 -0.73
C PHE A 225 -12.31 13.18 -0.22
N PRO A 226 -12.00 14.44 0.18
CA PRO A 226 -13.01 15.46 0.45
C PRO A 226 -14.02 15.60 -0.68
N THR A 227 -15.28 15.88 -0.34
CA THR A 227 -16.37 16.03 -1.30
C THR A 227 -16.76 17.48 -1.58
N ASP A 228 -16.13 18.43 -0.91
CA ASP A 228 -16.12 19.85 -1.26
C ASP A 228 -14.96 20.13 -2.23
N ALA A 229 -15.18 20.95 -3.26
CA ALA A 229 -14.20 21.15 -4.32
C ALA A 229 -12.95 21.91 -3.85
N GLU A 230 -13.12 22.90 -2.97
CA GLU A 230 -11.99 23.68 -2.43
C GLU A 230 -11.19 22.84 -1.44
N GLU A 231 -11.86 22.10 -0.53
CA GLU A 231 -11.21 21.19 0.43
C GLU A 231 -10.47 20.07 -0.33
N PHE A 232 -11.06 19.54 -1.39
CA PHE A 232 -10.41 18.55 -2.24
C PHE A 232 -9.15 19.11 -2.89
N ALA A 233 -9.22 20.29 -3.49
CA ALA A 233 -8.07 20.90 -4.15
C ALA A 233 -6.93 21.17 -3.17
N GLN A 234 -7.24 21.65 -1.96
CA GLN A 234 -6.24 21.86 -0.91
C GLN A 234 -5.61 20.55 -0.44
N PHE A 235 -6.44 19.52 -0.23
CA PHE A 235 -5.98 18.19 0.16
C PHE A 235 -5.12 17.56 -0.92
N TYR A 236 -5.59 17.58 -2.18
CA TYR A 236 -4.89 17.02 -3.32
C TYR A 236 -3.52 17.66 -3.53
N ARG A 237 -3.42 19.00 -3.48
CA ARG A 237 -2.13 19.70 -3.56
C ARG A 237 -1.16 19.29 -2.46
N ARG A 238 -1.63 19.15 -1.22
CA ARG A 238 -0.79 18.72 -0.10
C ARG A 238 -0.36 17.27 -0.27
N LEU A 239 -1.26 16.41 -0.74
CA LEU A 239 -0.98 15.02 -1.02
C LEU A 239 0.12 14.89 -2.09
N ARG A 240 -0.07 15.54 -3.25
CA ARG A 240 0.93 15.56 -4.33
C ARG A 240 2.25 16.21 -3.89
N GLY A 241 2.19 17.25 -3.10
CA GLY A 241 3.37 17.92 -2.53
C GLY A 241 4.14 17.08 -1.51
N SER A 242 3.54 16.05 -0.94
CA SER A 242 4.20 15.10 -0.02
C SER A 242 4.87 13.92 -0.74
N GLU A 243 4.63 13.75 -2.02
CA GLU A 243 5.29 12.74 -2.83
C GLU A 243 6.78 13.00 -2.93
N ARG A 244 7.55 11.95 -2.80
CA ARG A 244 9.01 12.00 -2.96
C ARG A 244 9.37 11.30 -4.26
N PRO A 245 9.64 12.08 -5.34
CA PRO A 245 9.96 11.50 -6.63
C PRO A 245 11.23 10.64 -6.52
N SER A 246 11.18 9.47 -7.10
CA SER A 246 12.37 8.67 -7.34
C SER A 246 13.08 9.18 -8.58
N GLY A 247 14.40 9.38 -8.51
CA GLY A 247 15.25 9.57 -9.68
C GLY A 247 15.64 8.25 -10.36
N SER A 248 15.10 7.14 -9.88
CA SER A 248 15.46 5.80 -10.36
C SER A 248 14.95 5.57 -11.79
N ALA A 249 15.77 4.95 -12.62
CA ALA A 249 15.39 4.48 -13.95
C ALA A 249 14.35 3.35 -13.92
N LYS A 250 14.02 2.81 -12.73
CA LYS A 250 13.01 1.77 -12.50
C LYS A 250 11.58 2.32 -12.49
N VAL A 251 11.37 3.65 -12.58
CA VAL A 251 10.07 4.28 -12.48
C VAL A 251 9.69 4.98 -13.79
N LEU A 252 8.59 4.55 -14.40
CA LEU A 252 7.97 5.21 -15.55
C LEU A 252 6.70 5.93 -15.12
N LYS A 253 6.66 7.25 -15.34
CA LYS A 253 5.46 8.07 -15.10
C LYS A 253 4.57 8.08 -16.33
N LEU A 254 3.31 7.76 -16.12
CA LEU A 254 2.26 7.75 -17.13
C LEU A 254 1.09 8.62 -16.70
N GLN A 255 0.41 9.20 -17.68
CA GLN A 255 -0.84 9.90 -17.49
C GLN A 255 -1.97 8.99 -17.99
N PHE A 256 -3.00 8.78 -17.19
CA PHE A 256 -4.13 7.90 -17.55
C PHE A 256 -4.79 8.34 -18.86
N GLU A 257 -4.94 9.62 -19.06
CA GLU A 257 -5.52 10.20 -20.27
C GLU A 257 -4.67 9.91 -21.50
N ASP A 258 -3.33 9.88 -21.38
CA ASP A 258 -2.44 9.52 -22.49
C ASP A 258 -2.60 8.06 -22.93
N LEU A 259 -2.92 7.16 -22.01
CA LEU A 259 -3.23 5.76 -22.35
C LEU A 259 -4.49 5.66 -23.24
N ILE A 260 -5.31 6.70 -23.27
CA ILE A 260 -6.56 6.76 -24.04
C ILE A 260 -6.39 7.58 -25.31
N TYR A 261 -5.94 8.83 -25.18
CA TYR A 261 -5.87 9.79 -26.29
C TYR A 261 -4.58 9.67 -27.11
N ASN A 262 -3.50 9.14 -26.51
CA ASN A 262 -2.18 8.96 -27.11
C ASN A 262 -1.71 7.50 -26.96
N TYR A 263 -2.64 6.54 -27.17
CA TYR A 263 -2.42 5.12 -26.87
C TYR A 263 -1.14 4.57 -27.50
N ASP A 264 -0.95 4.75 -28.82
CA ASP A 264 0.20 4.18 -29.53
C ASP A 264 1.54 4.73 -28.98
N ALA A 265 1.62 6.03 -28.71
CA ALA A 265 2.81 6.66 -28.12
C ALA A 265 3.06 6.17 -26.69
N SER A 266 2.00 5.98 -25.92
CA SER A 266 2.09 5.43 -24.55
C SER A 266 2.58 3.98 -24.58
N MET A 267 2.09 3.17 -25.51
CA MET A 267 2.55 1.78 -25.68
C MET A 267 4.03 1.69 -26.07
N GLU A 268 4.51 2.53 -26.99
CA GLU A 268 5.94 2.54 -27.33
C GLU A 268 6.82 2.88 -26.09
N ARG A 269 6.38 3.80 -25.22
CA ARG A 269 7.07 4.08 -23.96
C ARG A 269 7.07 2.88 -23.02
N ILE A 270 5.94 2.18 -22.89
CA ILE A 270 5.79 0.98 -22.06
C ILE A 270 6.70 -0.14 -22.59
N TYR A 271 6.70 -0.41 -23.90
CA TYR A 271 7.57 -1.43 -24.50
C TYR A 271 9.05 -1.12 -24.26
N ALA A 272 9.47 0.11 -24.50
CA ALA A 272 10.85 0.52 -24.28
C ALA A 272 11.26 0.37 -22.80
N PHE A 273 10.38 0.71 -21.89
CA PHE A 273 10.62 0.62 -20.45
C PHE A 273 10.71 -0.84 -19.95
N LEU A 274 9.87 -1.71 -20.48
CA LEU A 274 9.89 -3.15 -20.16
C LEU A 274 11.00 -3.91 -20.91
N GLY A 275 11.55 -3.36 -21.98
CA GLY A 275 12.49 -4.04 -22.87
C GLY A 275 11.80 -5.12 -23.73
N VAL A 276 10.50 -4.97 -24.02
CA VAL A 276 9.72 -5.88 -24.85
C VAL A 276 9.45 -5.29 -26.23
N THR A 277 9.17 -6.15 -27.17
CA THR A 277 8.79 -5.74 -28.54
C THR A 277 7.28 -5.69 -28.68
N LYS A 278 6.79 -4.94 -29.68
CA LYS A 278 5.36 -4.91 -30.02
C LYS A 278 4.79 -6.30 -30.36
N ALA A 279 5.60 -7.22 -30.88
CA ALA A 279 5.17 -8.59 -31.18
C ALA A 279 4.82 -9.39 -29.92
N GLN A 280 5.39 -9.04 -28.77
CA GLN A 280 5.09 -9.68 -27.47
C GLN A 280 3.81 -9.14 -26.82
N HIS A 281 3.19 -8.11 -27.37
CA HIS A 281 1.85 -7.67 -27.01
C HIS A 281 0.84 -8.42 -27.89
N SER A 282 0.62 -9.69 -27.55
CA SER A 282 -0.11 -10.63 -28.41
C SER A 282 -1.63 -10.46 -28.40
N ALA A 283 -2.16 -9.83 -27.36
CA ALA A 283 -3.60 -9.66 -27.15
C ALA A 283 -4.04 -8.19 -26.93
N PRO A 284 -3.65 -7.23 -27.80
CA PRO A 284 -3.90 -5.81 -27.58
C PRO A 284 -5.41 -5.50 -27.52
N ARG A 285 -5.79 -4.66 -26.55
CA ARG A 285 -7.16 -4.20 -26.32
C ARG A 285 -8.15 -5.28 -25.85
N THR A 286 -7.66 -6.37 -25.33
CA THR A 286 -8.53 -7.43 -24.75
C THR A 286 -8.94 -7.11 -23.32
N HIS A 287 -8.04 -6.56 -22.53
CA HIS A 287 -8.26 -6.13 -21.16
C HIS A 287 -8.43 -4.62 -21.07
N PHE A 288 -7.52 -3.84 -21.66
CA PHE A 288 -7.62 -2.39 -21.71
C PHE A 288 -8.01 -1.90 -23.12
N ASP A 289 -9.23 -1.40 -23.28
CA ASP A 289 -9.72 -0.81 -24.52
C ASP A 289 -9.88 0.71 -24.38
N PRO A 290 -9.02 1.53 -25.04
CA PRO A 290 -9.15 2.99 -25.03
C PRO A 290 -10.53 3.48 -25.44
N ALA A 291 -11.21 2.79 -26.36
CA ALA A 291 -12.54 3.18 -26.84
C ALA A 291 -13.62 3.00 -25.76
N LYS A 292 -13.43 2.09 -24.82
CA LYS A 292 -14.30 1.95 -23.64
C LYS A 292 -13.85 2.88 -22.52
N SER A 293 -12.55 2.89 -22.20
CA SER A 293 -11.98 3.63 -21.08
C SER A 293 -12.10 5.15 -21.24
N ILE A 294 -12.31 5.65 -22.47
CA ILE A 294 -12.59 7.06 -22.74
C ILE A 294 -13.85 7.56 -21.99
N GLN A 295 -14.78 6.67 -21.64
CA GLN A 295 -15.97 7.04 -20.82
C GLN A 295 -15.58 7.48 -19.41
N ASN A 296 -14.39 7.15 -18.95
CA ASN A 296 -13.86 7.52 -17.65
C ASN A 296 -13.09 8.85 -17.66
N THR A 297 -13.10 9.59 -18.76
CA THR A 297 -12.46 10.90 -18.91
C THR A 297 -13.48 12.01 -19.14
N GLN A 298 -13.13 13.22 -18.75
CA GLN A 298 -13.98 14.42 -18.87
C GLN A 298 -15.35 14.24 -18.17
N LEU A 299 -15.42 13.45 -17.10
CA LEU A 299 -16.64 13.22 -16.32
C LEU A 299 -17.27 14.52 -15.82
N PHE A 300 -16.44 15.53 -15.60
CA PHE A 300 -16.87 16.86 -15.19
C PHE A 300 -17.75 17.60 -16.23
N ARG A 301 -17.78 17.13 -17.49
CA ARG A 301 -18.64 17.71 -18.53
C ARG A 301 -20.03 17.07 -18.63
N ALA A 302 -20.33 16.08 -17.80
CA ALA A 302 -21.60 15.36 -17.86
C ALA A 302 -22.82 16.22 -17.52
N ASN A 303 -22.66 17.22 -16.66
CA ASN A 303 -23.71 18.15 -16.29
C ASN A 303 -23.14 19.47 -15.72
N GLU A 304 -24.00 20.49 -15.59
CA GLU A 304 -23.60 21.81 -15.10
C GLU A 304 -23.05 21.84 -13.67
N GLN A 305 -23.55 20.98 -12.80
CA GLN A 305 -23.05 20.91 -11.41
C GLN A 305 -21.61 20.43 -11.38
N TYR A 306 -21.29 19.35 -12.12
CA TYR A 306 -19.96 18.81 -12.21
C TYR A 306 -18.98 19.81 -12.84
N ALA A 307 -19.44 20.53 -13.89
CA ALA A 307 -18.66 21.55 -14.56
C ALA A 307 -18.27 22.69 -13.59
N ARG A 308 -19.21 23.21 -12.81
CA ARG A 308 -18.93 24.28 -11.82
C ARG A 308 -17.91 23.86 -10.76
N GLU A 309 -18.02 22.64 -10.23
CA GLU A 309 -17.06 22.13 -9.25
C GLU A 309 -15.67 21.89 -9.87
N ALA A 310 -15.65 21.41 -11.10
CA ALA A 310 -14.40 21.22 -11.85
C ALA A 310 -13.69 22.54 -12.20
N GLU A 311 -14.43 23.64 -12.44
CA GLU A 311 -13.86 24.97 -12.63
C GLU A 311 -13.10 25.43 -11.38
N ILE A 312 -13.68 25.26 -10.18
CA ILE A 312 -13.00 25.56 -8.91
C ILE A 312 -11.70 24.76 -8.78
N ILE A 313 -11.76 23.48 -9.11
CA ILE A 313 -10.57 22.60 -9.04
C ILE A 313 -9.52 23.04 -10.07
N ALA A 314 -9.92 23.39 -11.28
CA ALA A 314 -9.00 23.83 -12.33
C ALA A 314 -8.31 25.17 -11.97
N GLU A 315 -9.03 26.11 -11.36
CA GLU A 315 -8.47 27.37 -10.87
C GLU A 315 -7.46 27.15 -9.75
N LEU A 316 -7.76 26.20 -8.84
CA LEU A 316 -6.92 25.93 -7.69
C LEU A 316 -5.76 24.96 -7.98
N LEU A 317 -5.85 24.12 -9.01
CA LEU A 317 -4.85 23.07 -9.34
C LEU A 317 -4.40 23.14 -10.80
N PRO A 318 -4.07 24.33 -11.37
CA PRO A 318 -3.76 24.46 -12.80
C PRO A 318 -2.57 23.57 -13.23
N GLU A 319 -1.64 23.30 -12.31
CA GLU A 319 -0.44 22.48 -12.55
C GLU A 319 -0.70 20.97 -12.73
N TYR A 320 -1.91 20.51 -12.40
CA TYR A 320 -2.29 19.07 -12.49
C TYR A 320 -3.35 18.81 -13.55
N ILE A 321 -3.84 19.84 -14.24
CA ILE A 321 -4.90 19.73 -15.23
C ILE A 321 -4.35 19.12 -16.52
N TYR A 322 -5.04 18.11 -17.03
CA TYR A 322 -4.72 17.54 -18.33
C TYR A 322 -5.32 18.37 -19.48
N ASP A 323 -4.53 18.61 -20.53
CA ASP A 323 -4.96 19.31 -21.74
C ASP A 323 -5.57 18.30 -22.72
N PHE A 324 -6.88 18.17 -22.70
CA PHE A 324 -7.61 17.22 -23.56
C PHE A 324 -7.56 17.64 -25.02
N PRO A 325 -7.27 16.73 -25.96
CA PRO A 325 -7.16 17.07 -27.40
C PRO A 325 -8.47 17.52 -28.02
N TYR A 326 -9.60 17.17 -27.42
CA TYR A 326 -10.94 17.61 -27.81
C TYR A 326 -11.91 17.46 -26.64
N GLU A 327 -13.00 18.24 -26.73
CA GLU A 327 -14.08 18.19 -25.75
C GLU A 327 -15.05 17.05 -26.05
N ARG A 328 -15.50 16.37 -24.99
CA ARG A 328 -16.58 15.39 -25.08
C ARG A 328 -17.47 15.44 -23.86
N VAL A 329 -18.73 15.06 -24.03
CA VAL A 329 -19.66 14.85 -22.93
C VAL A 329 -19.75 13.35 -22.68
N PRO A 330 -19.23 12.83 -21.54
CA PRO A 330 -19.32 11.42 -21.21
C PRO A 330 -20.73 11.06 -20.72
N ASP A 331 -21.04 9.77 -20.79
CA ASP A 331 -22.21 9.20 -20.14
C ASP A 331 -21.76 8.59 -18.80
N PRO A 332 -22.09 9.20 -17.64
CA PRO A 332 -21.63 8.71 -16.35
C PRO A 332 -22.13 7.29 -16.01
N GLU A 333 -23.25 6.86 -16.61
CA GLU A 333 -23.77 5.50 -16.38
C GLU A 333 -22.93 4.42 -17.07
N LYS A 334 -22.13 4.81 -18.08
CA LYS A 334 -21.20 3.92 -18.81
C LYS A 334 -19.76 4.00 -18.30
N SER A 335 -19.51 4.85 -17.29
CA SER A 335 -18.20 4.91 -16.65
C SER A 335 -18.05 3.74 -15.68
N PHE A 336 -16.98 2.91 -15.83
CA PHE A 336 -16.65 1.69 -15.04
C PHE A 336 -17.67 0.56 -15.04
#